data_9749f0b42303ae4eeb36e18f80c29e90
#
_entry.id   9749f0b42303ae4eeb36e18f80c29e90
#
_cell.length_a   1.000
_cell.length_b   1.000
_cell.length_c   1.000
_cell.angle_alpha   90.00
_cell.angle_beta   90.00
_cell.angle_gamma   90.00
#
_symmetry.space_group_name_H-M   'P 1'
#
loop_
_entity.id
_entity.type
_entity.pdbx_description
1 polymer ?
#
loop_
_entity_poly.entity_id
_entity_poly.type
_entity_poly.pdbx_seq_one_letter_code
_entity_poly.pdbx_strand_id
1 'polypeptide(L)'
;EIIRDFDNLPMTDEVKPRVGVVGEILVKFLPAANNYVVDLLEAEGAEAVVPDLTDFLLYCCYNTNFKADYLGASKKAKFMNNRLIAFFEWLRKDARDELAKSKHFEPTAHVQDLAEYASPIVSCGNQTGEGWFLTGEMLELINEGVTNIICAQPFACLPNHIVGKHAKGCAQMMF
;
A
#
# COMPACT_ATOMS: atom_id res chain seq x y z
N GLU A 1 -19.74 -9.62 -9.99
CA GLU A 1 -19.60 -10.22 -11.35
C GLU A 1 -18.13 -10.27 -11.75
N ILE A 2 -17.41 -9.14 -11.84
CA ILE A 2 -15.99 -9.07 -12.26
C ILE A 2 -15.11 -10.04 -11.46
N ILE A 3 -15.14 -10.02 -10.13
CA ILE A 3 -14.32 -10.88 -9.28
C ILE A 3 -14.58 -12.37 -9.56
N ARG A 4 -15.87 -12.74 -9.72
CA ARG A 4 -16.22 -14.13 -10.06
C ARG A 4 -15.76 -14.54 -11.45
N ASP A 5 -15.72 -13.60 -12.40
CA ASP A 5 -15.22 -13.88 -13.75
C ASP A 5 -13.72 -14.16 -13.70
N PHE A 6 -12.96 -13.37 -12.91
CA PHE A 6 -11.53 -13.61 -12.66
C PHE A 6 -11.28 -14.90 -11.89
N ASP A 7 -12.07 -15.21 -10.84
CA ASP A 7 -11.95 -16.46 -10.06
C ASP A 7 -12.21 -17.74 -10.90
N ASN A 8 -12.89 -17.60 -12.02
CA ASN A 8 -13.22 -18.71 -12.91
C ASN A 8 -12.31 -18.80 -14.16
N LEU A 9 -11.31 -17.93 -14.27
CA LEU A 9 -10.32 -18.07 -15.34
C LEU A 9 -9.56 -19.39 -15.19
N PRO A 10 -9.27 -20.08 -16.31
CA PRO A 10 -8.43 -21.27 -16.25
C PRO A 10 -7.01 -20.88 -15.82
N MET A 11 -6.58 -21.42 -14.71
CA MET A 11 -5.26 -21.21 -14.14
C MET A 11 -4.42 -22.47 -14.23
N THR A 12 -3.10 -22.32 -14.25
CA THR A 12 -2.17 -23.42 -14.05
C THR A 12 -1.93 -23.64 -12.55
N ASP A 13 -1.56 -24.87 -12.17
CA ASP A 13 -1.19 -25.19 -10.78
C ASP A 13 0.22 -24.70 -10.39
N GLU A 14 0.84 -23.88 -11.24
CA GLU A 14 2.17 -23.33 -11.01
C GLU A 14 2.11 -22.22 -9.97
N VAL A 15 2.75 -22.43 -8.82
CA VAL A 15 2.90 -21.41 -7.77
C VAL A 15 4.15 -20.59 -8.06
N LYS A 16 3.95 -19.30 -8.32
CA LYS A 16 5.04 -18.35 -8.58
C LYS A 16 5.43 -17.61 -7.30
N PRO A 17 6.71 -17.23 -7.14
CA PRO A 17 7.12 -16.35 -6.05
C PRO A 17 6.44 -14.98 -6.20
N ARG A 18 5.77 -14.53 -5.15
CA ARG A 18 5.11 -13.22 -5.12
C ARG A 18 6.11 -12.13 -4.74
N VAL A 19 6.06 -11.02 -5.47
CA VAL A 19 6.95 -9.86 -5.26
C VAL A 19 6.11 -8.58 -5.18
N GLY A 20 6.12 -7.95 -4.02
CA GLY A 20 5.44 -6.67 -3.80
C GLY A 20 6.22 -5.51 -4.46
N VAL A 21 5.52 -4.63 -5.15
CA VAL A 21 6.10 -3.41 -5.73
C VAL A 21 5.51 -2.20 -5.02
N VAL A 22 6.30 -1.59 -4.14
CA VAL A 22 5.95 -0.38 -3.39
C VAL A 22 6.89 0.76 -3.76
N GLY A 23 6.66 1.96 -3.26
CA GLY A 23 7.57 3.07 -3.46
C GLY A 23 6.88 4.38 -3.77
N GLU A 24 7.60 5.28 -4.44
CA GLU A 24 7.09 6.59 -4.82
C GLU A 24 5.95 6.45 -5.83
N ILE A 25 4.88 7.19 -5.59
CA ILE A 25 3.59 7.00 -6.26
C ILE A 25 3.67 7.08 -7.79
N LEU A 26 4.41 8.06 -8.34
CA LEU A 26 4.58 8.20 -9.79
C LEU A 26 5.42 7.04 -10.34
N VAL A 27 6.55 6.75 -9.69
CA VAL A 27 7.46 5.68 -10.13
C VAL A 27 6.78 4.32 -10.03
N LYS A 28 6.02 4.04 -8.96
CA LYS A 28 5.28 2.80 -8.78
C LYS A 28 4.30 2.52 -9.93
N PHE A 29 3.53 3.54 -10.36
CA PHE A 29 2.45 3.37 -11.34
C PHE A 29 2.80 3.76 -12.78
N LEU A 30 3.99 4.29 -13.05
CA LEU A 30 4.41 4.66 -14.40
C LEU A 30 5.48 3.68 -14.91
N PRO A 31 5.14 2.70 -15.78
CA PRO A 31 6.10 1.69 -16.27
C PRO A 31 7.37 2.28 -16.86
N ALA A 32 7.26 3.38 -17.62
CA ALA A 32 8.43 4.05 -18.20
C ALA A 32 9.38 4.67 -17.14
N ALA A 33 8.88 4.99 -15.94
CA ALA A 33 9.68 5.54 -14.85
C ALA A 33 10.34 4.46 -13.98
N ASN A 34 9.82 3.23 -14.00
CA ASN A 34 10.32 2.11 -13.20
C ASN A 34 10.99 1.01 -14.05
N ASN A 35 11.33 1.31 -15.29
CA ASN A 35 11.92 0.35 -16.24
C ASN A 35 11.06 -0.90 -16.45
N TYR A 36 9.73 -0.75 -16.48
CA TYR A 36 8.79 -1.85 -16.70
C TYR A 36 8.97 -2.99 -15.70
N VAL A 37 9.12 -2.66 -14.43
CA VAL A 37 9.45 -3.63 -13.37
C VAL A 37 8.44 -4.77 -13.24
N VAL A 38 7.15 -4.51 -13.47
CA VAL A 38 6.10 -5.55 -13.44
C VAL A 38 6.32 -6.53 -14.58
N ASP A 39 6.48 -6.03 -15.81
CA ASP A 39 6.73 -6.88 -16.98
C ASP A 39 8.01 -7.70 -16.82
N LEU A 40 9.05 -7.11 -16.21
CA LEU A 40 10.30 -7.80 -15.91
C LEU A 40 10.09 -8.93 -14.90
N LEU A 41 9.37 -8.69 -13.80
CA LEU A 41 9.07 -9.72 -12.79
C LEU A 41 8.30 -10.89 -13.39
N GLU A 42 7.28 -10.60 -14.20
CA GLU A 42 6.48 -11.62 -14.88
C GLU A 42 7.33 -12.43 -15.88
N ALA A 43 8.20 -11.76 -16.63
CA ALA A 43 9.13 -12.42 -17.57
C ALA A 43 10.13 -13.33 -16.85
N GLU A 44 10.56 -12.98 -15.64
CA GLU A 44 11.43 -13.81 -14.79
C GLU A 44 10.66 -14.90 -14.01
N GLY A 45 9.35 -15.01 -14.21
CA GLY A 45 8.52 -16.06 -13.61
C GLY A 45 8.02 -15.75 -12.20
N ALA A 46 8.00 -14.50 -11.79
CA ALA A 46 7.38 -14.05 -10.54
C ALA A 46 5.96 -13.51 -10.77
N GLU A 47 5.18 -13.39 -9.69
CA GLU A 47 3.91 -12.68 -9.65
C GLU A 47 4.13 -11.31 -8.99
N ALA A 48 3.86 -10.23 -9.74
CA ALA A 48 3.96 -8.87 -9.21
C ALA A 48 2.69 -8.48 -8.43
N VAL A 49 2.85 -8.02 -7.20
CA VAL A 49 1.76 -7.52 -6.34
C VAL A 49 1.95 -6.02 -6.14
N VAL A 50 1.04 -5.22 -6.69
CA VAL A 50 1.11 -3.75 -6.64
C VAL A 50 -0.08 -3.22 -5.85
N PRO A 51 0.13 -2.64 -4.65
CA PRO A 51 -0.95 -1.99 -3.88
C PRO A 51 -1.64 -0.88 -4.66
N ASP A 52 -2.92 -0.67 -4.39
CA ASP A 52 -3.75 0.24 -5.17
C ASP A 52 -3.46 1.74 -4.90
N LEU A 53 -3.92 2.60 -5.81
CA LEU A 53 -3.75 4.06 -5.72
C LEU A 53 -4.72 4.71 -4.72
N THR A 54 -5.85 4.07 -4.45
CA THR A 54 -6.91 4.66 -3.61
C THR A 54 -6.41 4.82 -2.18
N ASP A 55 -5.63 3.88 -1.68
CA ASP A 55 -5.08 3.92 -0.31
C ASP A 55 -4.13 5.11 -0.12
N PHE A 56 -3.39 5.50 -1.15
CA PHE A 56 -2.59 6.74 -1.10
C PHE A 56 -3.48 8.00 -0.98
N LEU A 57 -4.61 8.05 -1.66
CA LEU A 57 -5.54 9.18 -1.52
C LEU A 57 -6.16 9.23 -0.11
N LEU A 58 -6.51 8.07 0.44
CA LEU A 58 -7.02 7.96 1.81
C LEU A 58 -5.95 8.32 2.85
N TYR A 59 -4.70 7.93 2.63
CA TYR A 59 -3.55 8.37 3.41
C TYR A 59 -3.41 9.88 3.45
N CYS A 60 -3.53 10.57 2.32
CA CYS A 60 -3.47 12.03 2.27
C CYS A 60 -4.54 12.69 3.17
N CYS A 61 -5.75 12.12 3.18
CA CYS A 61 -6.83 12.57 4.06
C CYS A 61 -6.53 12.25 5.53
N TYR A 62 -6.05 11.03 5.81
CA TYR A 62 -5.78 10.53 7.15
C TYR A 62 -4.68 11.33 7.87
N ASN A 63 -3.70 11.84 7.14
CA ASN A 63 -2.62 12.70 7.66
C ASN A 63 -3.12 13.93 8.43
N THR A 64 -4.34 14.38 8.18
CA THR A 64 -4.96 15.48 8.92
C THR A 64 -5.18 15.14 10.39
N ASN A 65 -5.34 13.85 10.72
CA ASN A 65 -5.51 13.40 12.11
C ASN A 65 -4.30 13.75 12.96
N PHE A 66 -3.11 13.34 12.54
CA PHE A 66 -1.87 13.68 13.24
C PHE A 66 -1.63 15.19 13.31
N LYS A 67 -1.89 15.91 12.21
CA LYS A 67 -1.74 17.38 12.17
C LYS A 67 -2.67 18.08 13.16
N ALA A 68 -3.90 17.61 13.31
CA ALA A 68 -4.85 18.19 14.25
C ALA A 68 -4.54 17.84 15.71
N ASP A 69 -4.02 16.64 15.96
CA ASP A 69 -3.75 16.16 17.31
C ASP A 69 -2.43 16.71 17.87
N TYR A 70 -1.41 16.90 17.05
CA TYR A 70 -0.06 17.23 17.49
C TYR A 70 0.52 18.54 16.94
N LEU A 71 0.00 19.04 15.80
CA LEU A 71 0.56 20.21 15.13
C LEU A 71 -0.40 21.42 15.08
N GLY A 72 -1.48 21.37 15.85
CA GLY A 72 -2.42 22.50 15.96
C GLY A 72 -3.28 22.75 14.72
N ALA A 73 -3.40 21.79 13.81
CA ALA A 73 -4.29 21.93 12.66
C ALA A 73 -5.78 21.88 13.06
N SER A 74 -6.64 22.32 12.18
CA SER A 74 -8.07 22.49 12.44
C SER A 74 -8.77 21.17 12.75
N LYS A 75 -9.43 21.05 13.91
CA LYS A 75 -10.29 19.92 14.27
C LYS A 75 -11.48 19.76 13.31
N LYS A 76 -11.94 20.86 12.70
CA LYS A 76 -12.98 20.82 11.67
C LYS A 76 -12.46 20.13 10.40
N ALA A 77 -11.24 20.43 9.99
CA ALA A 77 -10.59 19.73 8.86
C ALA A 77 -10.43 18.21 9.15
N LYS A 78 -9.99 17.85 10.37
CA LYS A 78 -9.93 16.45 10.80
C LYS A 78 -11.30 15.76 10.68
N PHE A 79 -12.35 16.39 11.19
CA PHE A 79 -13.72 15.83 11.08
C PHE A 79 -14.14 15.64 9.62
N MET A 80 -13.93 16.65 8.77
CA MET A 80 -14.30 16.58 7.35
C MET A 80 -13.54 15.48 6.60
N ASN A 81 -12.23 15.36 6.81
CA ASN A 81 -11.42 14.32 6.17
C ASN A 81 -11.80 12.91 6.64
N ASN A 82 -12.09 12.73 7.93
CA ASN A 82 -12.59 11.43 8.42
C ASN A 82 -13.97 11.07 7.85
N ARG A 83 -14.84 12.06 7.60
CA ARG A 83 -16.10 11.81 6.88
C ARG A 83 -15.88 11.44 5.42
N LEU A 84 -14.88 12.06 4.77
CA LEU A 84 -14.49 11.73 3.40
C LEU A 84 -13.92 10.31 3.32
N ILE A 85 -13.03 9.93 4.25
CA ILE A 85 -12.51 8.56 4.35
C ILE A 85 -13.68 7.57 4.52
N ALA A 86 -14.59 7.83 5.47
CA ALA A 86 -15.75 6.96 5.70
C ALA A 86 -16.65 6.83 4.46
N PHE A 87 -16.80 7.89 3.67
CA PHE A 87 -17.54 7.85 2.41
C PHE A 87 -16.87 6.97 1.36
N PHE A 88 -15.55 7.11 1.16
CA PHE A 88 -14.82 6.24 0.23
C PHE A 88 -14.79 4.78 0.68
N GLU A 89 -14.62 4.52 1.98
CA GLU A 89 -14.70 3.17 2.54
C GLU A 89 -16.09 2.55 2.36
N TRP A 90 -17.14 3.36 2.47
CA TRP A 90 -18.50 2.92 2.16
C TRP A 90 -18.67 2.56 0.68
N LEU A 91 -18.11 3.35 -0.24
CA LEU A 91 -18.13 3.03 -1.67
C LEU A 91 -17.36 1.75 -2.01
N ARG A 92 -16.25 1.49 -1.31
CA ARG A 92 -15.41 0.30 -1.51
C ARG A 92 -15.96 -0.96 -0.84
N LYS A 93 -16.93 -0.80 0.06
CA LYS A 93 -17.41 -1.90 0.91
C LYS A 93 -17.85 -3.12 0.10
N ASP A 94 -18.69 -2.93 -0.91
CA ASP A 94 -19.19 -4.05 -1.71
C ASP A 94 -18.07 -4.78 -2.47
N ALA A 95 -17.08 -4.03 -2.97
CA ALA A 95 -15.92 -4.61 -3.64
C ALA A 95 -15.07 -5.44 -2.66
N ARG A 96 -14.82 -4.92 -1.46
CA ARG A 96 -14.07 -5.62 -0.40
C ARG A 96 -14.81 -6.87 0.10
N ASP A 97 -16.13 -6.77 0.30
CA ASP A 97 -16.97 -7.89 0.71
C ASP A 97 -16.97 -9.02 -0.35
N GLU A 98 -16.86 -8.68 -1.62
CA GLU A 98 -16.73 -9.66 -2.70
C GLU A 98 -15.31 -10.20 -2.84
N LEU A 99 -14.27 -9.37 -2.66
CA LEU A 99 -12.87 -9.82 -2.61
C LEU A 99 -12.64 -10.80 -1.47
N ALA A 100 -13.21 -10.56 -0.29
CA ALA A 100 -13.13 -11.48 0.85
C ALA A 100 -13.74 -12.87 0.59
N LYS A 101 -14.51 -13.04 -0.47
CA LYS A 101 -15.08 -14.33 -0.90
C LYS A 101 -14.29 -14.95 -2.07
N SER A 102 -13.36 -14.21 -2.63
CA SER A 102 -12.53 -14.66 -3.74
C SER A 102 -11.62 -15.81 -3.31
N LYS A 103 -11.24 -16.63 -4.28
CA LYS A 103 -10.25 -17.72 -4.09
C LYS A 103 -8.81 -17.24 -4.31
N HIS A 104 -8.67 -16.11 -5.00
CA HIS A 104 -7.37 -15.67 -5.53
C HIS A 104 -7.00 -14.24 -5.11
N PHE A 105 -7.97 -13.44 -4.67
CA PHE A 105 -7.76 -12.04 -4.34
C PHE A 105 -8.05 -11.76 -2.87
N GLU A 106 -7.22 -10.95 -2.24
CA GLU A 106 -7.41 -10.47 -0.88
C GLU A 106 -8.12 -9.11 -0.87
N PRO A 107 -8.93 -8.81 0.15
CA PRO A 107 -9.51 -7.49 0.33
C PRO A 107 -8.43 -6.48 0.75
N THR A 108 -8.45 -5.29 0.19
CA THR A 108 -7.55 -4.20 0.59
C THR A 108 -7.77 -3.79 2.05
N ALA A 109 -6.71 -3.45 2.78
CA ALA A 109 -6.79 -2.97 4.16
C ALA A 109 -7.47 -1.58 4.26
N HIS A 110 -7.87 -1.19 5.46
CA HIS A 110 -8.25 0.20 5.72
C HIS A 110 -7.01 1.05 5.98
N VAL A 111 -7.07 2.34 5.65
CA VAL A 111 -5.95 3.26 5.90
C VAL A 111 -5.56 3.32 7.39
N GLN A 112 -6.50 3.04 8.30
CA GLN A 112 -6.26 2.93 9.74
C GLN A 112 -5.36 1.74 10.07
N ASP A 113 -5.61 0.60 9.42
CA ASP A 113 -4.83 -0.63 9.62
C ASP A 113 -3.39 -0.41 9.13
N LEU A 114 -3.22 0.25 7.98
CA LEU A 114 -1.89 0.65 7.47
C LEU A 114 -1.14 1.56 8.46
N ALA A 115 -1.86 2.49 9.10
CA ALA A 115 -1.26 3.35 10.14
C ALA A 115 -0.87 2.55 11.38
N GLU A 116 -1.67 1.57 11.78
CA GLU A 116 -1.36 0.66 12.89
C GLU A 116 -0.15 -0.21 12.58
N TYR A 117 -0.04 -0.76 11.39
CA TYR A 117 1.15 -1.51 10.94
C TYR A 117 2.41 -0.64 10.95
N ALA A 118 2.34 0.59 10.43
CA ALA A 118 3.48 1.49 10.36
C ALA A 118 3.95 2.01 11.72
N SER A 119 3.01 2.28 12.64
CA SER A 119 3.27 3.05 13.87
C SER A 119 4.36 2.51 14.80
N PRO A 120 4.60 1.19 14.93
CA PRO A 120 5.69 0.65 15.72
C PRO A 120 7.09 0.93 15.13
N ILE A 121 7.16 1.17 13.82
CA ILE A 121 8.40 1.32 13.07
C ILE A 121 8.69 2.79 12.77
N VAL A 122 7.67 3.51 12.28
CA VAL A 122 7.79 4.92 11.88
C VAL A 122 6.60 5.72 12.38
N SER A 123 6.87 6.92 12.91
CA SER A 123 5.80 7.81 13.36
C SER A 123 4.92 8.26 12.20
N CYS A 124 3.60 8.27 12.39
CA CYS A 124 2.64 8.86 11.46
C CYS A 124 2.83 10.38 11.25
N GLY A 125 3.78 11.00 11.95
CA GLY A 125 4.27 12.36 11.69
C GLY A 125 5.15 12.47 10.45
N ASN A 126 5.69 11.37 9.93
CA ASN A 126 6.43 11.34 8.66
C ASN A 126 5.45 11.35 7.48
N GLN A 127 5.00 12.52 7.09
CA GLN A 127 3.89 12.73 6.14
C GLN A 127 4.32 13.36 4.81
N THR A 128 5.63 13.55 4.60
CA THR A 128 6.13 14.12 3.35
C THR A 128 6.25 13.01 2.31
N GLY A 129 5.72 13.22 1.12
CA GLY A 129 5.60 12.16 0.11
C GLY A 129 4.74 11.02 0.62
N GLU A 130 5.14 9.79 0.40
CA GLU A 130 4.47 8.60 0.90
C GLU A 130 4.65 8.42 2.42
N GLY A 131 5.74 8.91 2.97
CA GLY A 131 6.00 8.94 4.40
C GLY A 131 5.74 7.58 5.09
N TRP A 132 4.98 7.58 6.20
CA TRP A 132 4.64 6.38 6.94
C TRP A 132 3.83 5.35 6.15
N PHE A 133 3.11 5.82 5.13
CA PHE A 133 2.27 4.98 4.28
C PHE A 133 3.09 3.91 3.54
N LEU A 134 4.27 4.26 3.04
CA LEU A 134 5.19 3.30 2.41
C LEU A 134 5.54 2.13 3.35
N THR A 135 5.80 2.43 4.62
CA THR A 135 6.05 1.38 5.64
C THR A 135 4.79 0.55 5.89
N GLY A 136 3.62 1.19 5.94
CA GLY A 136 2.34 0.50 6.10
C GLY A 136 2.07 -0.49 4.96
N GLU A 137 2.20 -0.07 3.70
CA GLU A 137 2.07 -0.94 2.52
C GLU A 137 3.04 -2.14 2.56
N MET A 138 4.31 -1.91 2.93
CA MET A 138 5.29 -2.99 3.04
C MET A 138 4.88 -4.02 4.09
N LEU A 139 4.40 -3.59 5.24
CA LEU A 139 3.99 -4.48 6.33
C LEU A 139 2.67 -5.19 6.03
N GLU A 140 1.74 -4.55 5.35
CA GLU A 140 0.53 -5.19 4.84
C GLU A 140 0.90 -6.38 3.93
N LEU A 141 1.72 -6.14 2.92
CA LEU A 141 2.19 -7.18 2.00
C LEU A 141 2.89 -8.33 2.72
N ILE A 142 3.75 -8.02 3.71
CA ILE A 142 4.42 -9.05 4.51
C ILE A 142 3.40 -9.89 5.30
N ASN A 143 2.38 -9.27 5.89
CA ASN A 143 1.32 -9.96 6.61
C ASN A 143 0.47 -10.85 5.68
N GLU A 144 0.35 -10.49 4.41
CA GLU A 144 -0.30 -11.29 3.36
C GLU A 144 0.61 -12.38 2.77
N GLY A 145 1.81 -12.55 3.31
CA GLY A 145 2.78 -13.55 2.87
C GLY A 145 3.62 -13.16 1.66
N VAL A 146 3.57 -11.89 1.23
CA VAL A 146 4.43 -11.33 0.17
C VAL A 146 5.70 -10.80 0.81
N THR A 147 6.68 -11.67 0.98
CA THR A 147 7.92 -11.37 1.72
C THR A 147 9.03 -10.77 0.85
N ASN A 148 8.91 -10.88 -0.47
CA ASN A 148 9.84 -10.26 -1.41
C ASN A 148 9.27 -8.89 -1.82
N ILE A 149 10.01 -7.80 -1.60
CA ILE A 149 9.52 -6.45 -1.86
C ILE A 149 10.56 -5.64 -2.63
N ILE A 150 10.11 -5.02 -3.72
CA ILE A 150 10.84 -4.00 -4.46
C ILE A 150 10.29 -2.63 -4.06
N CYS A 151 11.15 -1.76 -3.55
CA CYS A 151 10.83 -0.37 -3.28
C CYS A 151 11.35 0.52 -4.41
N ALA A 152 10.47 0.89 -5.33
CA ALA A 152 10.80 1.72 -6.48
C ALA A 152 10.73 3.20 -6.11
N GLN A 153 11.82 3.95 -6.34
CA GLN A 153 11.87 5.36 -5.97
C GLN A 153 12.79 6.15 -6.91
N PRO A 154 12.51 7.45 -7.16
CA PRO A 154 13.38 8.28 -7.96
C PRO A 154 14.65 8.61 -7.16
N PHE A 155 15.72 8.91 -7.89
CA PHE A 155 16.96 9.39 -7.28
C PHE A 155 16.70 10.67 -6.47
N ALA A 156 17.29 10.73 -5.26
CA ALA A 156 17.15 11.86 -4.33
C ALA A 156 15.73 12.14 -3.81
N CYS A 157 14.80 11.22 -3.88
CA CYS A 157 13.53 11.34 -3.15
C CYS A 157 13.77 11.16 -1.65
N LEU A 158 14.00 12.28 -0.95
CA LEU A 158 14.39 12.27 0.47
C LEU A 158 13.42 11.50 1.38
N PRO A 159 12.08 11.70 1.31
CA PRO A 159 11.17 10.94 2.16
C PRO A 159 11.31 9.43 1.99
N ASN A 160 11.36 8.97 0.75
CA ASN A 160 11.45 7.55 0.44
C ASN A 160 12.81 6.95 0.77
N HIS A 161 13.89 7.71 0.65
CA HIS A 161 15.21 7.28 1.13
C HIS A 161 15.23 7.03 2.64
N ILE A 162 14.55 7.87 3.41
CA ILE A 162 14.51 7.73 4.87
C ILE A 162 13.60 6.57 5.24
N VAL A 163 12.34 6.62 4.82
CA VAL A 163 11.30 5.66 5.25
C VAL A 163 11.51 4.29 4.61
N GLY A 164 11.74 4.21 3.31
CA GLY A 164 11.95 2.94 2.61
C GLY A 164 13.20 2.19 3.07
N LYS A 165 14.29 2.91 3.37
CA LYS A 165 15.50 2.29 3.91
C LYS A 165 15.31 1.80 5.35
N HIS A 166 14.57 2.54 6.16
CA HIS A 166 14.28 2.15 7.54
C HIS A 166 13.40 0.90 7.60
N ALA A 167 12.34 0.85 6.83
CA ALA A 167 11.45 -0.29 6.73
C ALA A 167 12.17 -1.58 6.27
N LYS A 168 13.11 -1.46 5.32
CA LYS A 168 13.94 -2.59 4.87
C LYS A 168 14.78 -3.18 6.02
N GLY A 169 15.34 -2.33 6.89
CA GLY A 169 16.06 -2.78 8.08
C GLY A 169 15.17 -3.52 9.08
N CYS A 170 13.93 -3.06 9.26
CA CYS A 170 12.98 -3.68 10.19
C CYS A 170 12.41 -5.01 9.66
N ALA A 171 12.15 -5.11 8.34
CA ALA A 171 11.73 -6.37 7.74
C ALA A 171 12.78 -7.48 7.93
N GLN A 172 14.07 -7.13 7.90
CA GLN A 172 15.16 -8.08 8.19
C GLN A 172 15.26 -8.50 9.66
N MET A 173 14.68 -7.74 10.60
CA MET A 173 14.66 -8.08 12.02
C MET A 173 13.42 -8.89 12.45
N MET A 174 12.41 -9.01 11.57
CA MET A 174 11.19 -9.78 11.84
C MET A 174 11.28 -11.24 11.36
N PHE A 175 12.38 -11.62 10.76
CA PHE A 175 12.78 -12.97 10.36
C PHE A 175 14.20 -13.26 10.88
#